data_6d8c6ba7ffd4c4033c3731f5dd7fca6a
#
_entry.id   6d8c6ba7ffd4c4033c3731f5dd7fca6a
#
_cell.length_a   1.000
_cell.length_b   1.000
_cell.length_c   1.000
_cell.angle_alpha   90.00
_cell.angle_beta   90.00
_cell.angle_gamma   90.00
#
_symmetry.space_group_name_H-M   'P 1'
#
loop_
_entity.id
_entity.type
_entity.pdbx_description
1 polymer ?
#
loop_
_entity_poly.entity_id
_entity_poly.type
_entity_poly.pdbx_seq_one_letter_code
_entity_poly.pdbx_strand_id
1 'polypeptide(L)'
;MCIRDSLSTQLNIFPPLGWYGPSDWILPSLTLGLFYAAYIARLTRAGMLETLQLDYVRTARAKGASSWRILTKHASRGGLLPVITFLGPAFAGLISGSFVIESIFFIPGLGKFFVTAAFNRDYTMVLGTVLFYATLIILLNLMVDLLQAWIDPKSRQTR
;
A
#
# COMPACT_ATOMS: atom_id res chain seq x y z
N MET A 1 9.34 -10.26 13.49
CA MET A 1 10.59 -10.42 14.26
C MET A 1 11.76 -10.78 13.37
N CYS A 2 11.65 -11.76 12.49
CA CYS A 2 12.81 -12.30 11.74
C CYS A 2 13.61 -11.32 10.87
N ILE A 3 12.99 -10.37 10.20
CA ILE A 3 13.72 -9.45 9.27
C ILE A 3 14.59 -8.47 10.07
N ARG A 4 14.06 -7.89 11.13
CA ARG A 4 14.80 -6.98 12.01
C ARG A 4 15.98 -7.70 12.67
N ASP A 5 15.72 -8.88 13.23
CA ASP A 5 16.73 -9.62 13.99
C ASP A 5 17.85 -10.17 13.08
N SER A 6 17.50 -10.62 11.86
CA SER A 6 18.50 -11.11 10.91
C SER A 6 19.39 -9.99 10.33
N LEU A 7 18.80 -8.86 9.91
CA LEU A 7 19.54 -7.77 9.26
C LEU A 7 20.26 -6.85 10.24
N SER A 8 19.73 -6.70 11.44
CA SER A 8 20.29 -5.79 12.44
C SER A 8 21.27 -6.50 13.39
N THR A 9 20.88 -7.66 13.96
CA THR A 9 21.68 -8.33 14.98
C THR A 9 22.69 -9.32 14.42
N GLN A 10 22.39 -10.01 13.32
CA GLN A 10 23.29 -10.99 12.74
C GLN A 10 24.27 -10.40 11.73
N LEU A 11 23.83 -9.47 10.90
CA LEU A 11 24.67 -8.87 9.87
C LEU A 11 25.31 -7.54 10.28
N ASN A 12 24.86 -6.89 11.36
CA ASN A 12 25.34 -5.59 11.86
C ASN A 12 25.40 -4.49 10.79
N ILE A 13 24.53 -4.59 9.76
CA ILE A 13 24.52 -3.66 8.64
C ILE A 13 23.76 -2.38 9.00
N PHE A 14 22.72 -2.51 9.84
CA PHE A 14 21.84 -1.39 10.22
C PHE A 14 21.69 -1.30 11.74
N PRO A 15 21.62 -0.09 12.33
CA PRO A 15 21.39 0.09 13.75
C PRO A 15 20.04 -0.50 14.15
N PRO A 16 19.98 -1.26 15.27
CA PRO A 16 18.79 -2.01 15.66
C PRO A 16 17.65 -1.15 16.17
N LEU A 17 17.93 0.02 16.70
CA LEU A 17 16.98 0.89 17.40
C LEU A 17 17.44 2.35 17.32
N GLY A 18 16.50 3.25 17.08
CA GLY A 18 16.72 4.69 17.13
C GLY A 18 16.34 5.41 15.84
N TRP A 19 16.36 6.73 15.91
CA TRP A 19 15.99 7.64 14.83
C TRP A 19 17.07 8.74 14.75
N TYR A 20 18.30 8.32 14.43
CA TYR A 20 19.48 9.21 14.48
C TYR A 20 20.04 9.55 13.10
N GLY A 21 19.72 8.77 12.05
CA GLY A 21 20.27 8.97 10.71
C GLY A 21 19.36 8.49 9.58
N PRO A 22 19.67 8.87 8.34
CA PRO A 22 18.89 8.46 7.17
C PRO A 22 18.95 6.93 6.91
N SER A 23 19.96 6.24 7.43
CA SER A 23 20.08 4.78 7.37
C SER A 23 18.99 4.04 8.15
N ASP A 24 18.47 4.69 9.21
CA ASP A 24 17.50 4.09 10.11
C ASP A 24 16.10 3.99 9.47
N TRP A 25 15.85 4.75 8.41
CA TRP A 25 14.60 4.74 7.67
C TRP A 25 14.45 3.55 6.72
N ILE A 26 15.57 2.97 6.31
CA ILE A 26 15.59 1.91 5.30
C ILE A 26 14.89 0.65 5.83
N LEU A 27 15.19 0.25 7.06
CA LEU A 27 14.69 -0.99 7.64
C LEU A 27 13.17 -0.96 7.88
N PRO A 28 12.58 0.07 8.53
CA PRO A 28 11.14 0.19 8.70
C PRO A 28 10.37 0.31 7.37
N SER A 29 10.89 1.12 6.44
CA SER A 29 10.25 1.30 5.14
C SER A 29 10.28 0.04 4.29
N LEU A 30 11.37 -0.73 4.35
CA LEU A 30 11.52 -1.98 3.61
C LEU A 30 10.60 -3.07 4.18
N THR A 31 10.49 -3.19 5.50
CA THR A 31 9.57 -4.16 6.12
C THR A 31 8.12 -3.87 5.78
N LEU A 32 7.69 -2.62 5.84
CA LEU A 32 6.33 -2.22 5.51
C LEU A 32 6.08 -2.30 4.00
N GLY A 33 7.02 -1.82 3.20
CA GLY A 33 6.93 -1.76 1.75
C GLY A 33 6.90 -3.14 1.09
N LEU A 34 7.71 -4.10 1.53
CA LEU A 34 7.75 -5.46 0.96
C LEU A 34 6.42 -6.20 1.11
N PHE A 35 5.73 -6.02 2.22
CA PHE A 35 4.43 -6.63 2.44
C PHE A 35 3.42 -6.16 1.38
N TYR A 36 3.29 -4.84 1.19
CA TYR A 36 2.38 -4.27 0.20
C TYR A 36 2.85 -4.52 -1.24
N ALA A 37 4.15 -4.47 -1.50
CA ALA A 37 4.71 -4.76 -2.82
C ALA A 37 4.36 -6.20 -3.26
N ALA A 38 4.50 -7.18 -2.38
CA ALA A 38 4.14 -8.56 -2.68
C ALA A 38 2.65 -8.75 -2.98
N TYR A 39 1.79 -8.01 -2.29
CA TYR A 39 0.35 -8.05 -2.52
C TYR A 39 -0.02 -7.39 -3.86
N ILE A 40 0.50 -6.18 -4.11
CA ILE A 40 0.28 -5.43 -5.36
C ILE A 40 0.79 -6.23 -6.57
N ALA A 41 1.96 -6.88 -6.46
CA ALA A 41 2.50 -7.72 -7.53
C ALA A 41 1.57 -8.89 -7.88
N ARG A 42 1.00 -9.56 -6.88
CA ARG A 42 0.02 -10.63 -7.10
C ARG A 42 -1.27 -10.12 -7.73
N LEU A 43 -1.78 -8.99 -7.25
CA LEU A 43 -3.00 -8.37 -7.77
C LEU A 43 -2.82 -7.92 -9.23
N THR A 44 -1.67 -7.28 -9.53
CA THR A 44 -1.32 -6.87 -10.90
C THR A 44 -1.24 -8.09 -11.83
N ARG A 45 -0.57 -9.15 -11.39
CA ARG A 45 -0.47 -10.39 -12.19
C ARG A 45 -1.84 -10.99 -12.48
N ALA A 46 -2.71 -11.09 -11.48
CA ALA A 46 -4.07 -11.62 -11.65
C ALA A 46 -4.89 -10.78 -12.63
N GLY A 47 -4.95 -9.45 -12.44
CA GLY A 47 -5.68 -8.54 -13.33
C GLY A 47 -5.15 -8.54 -14.77
N MET A 48 -3.82 -8.62 -14.94
CA MET A 48 -3.22 -8.71 -16.28
C MET A 48 -3.56 -10.04 -16.97
N LEU A 49 -3.51 -11.17 -16.26
CA LEU A 49 -3.86 -12.47 -16.84
C LEU A 49 -5.33 -12.52 -17.26
N GLU A 50 -6.25 -12.00 -16.45
CA GLU A 50 -7.66 -11.89 -16.77
C GLU A 50 -7.88 -11.03 -18.01
N THR A 51 -7.26 -9.85 -18.06
CA THR A 51 -7.39 -8.92 -19.18
C THR A 51 -6.85 -9.50 -20.48
N LEU A 52 -5.77 -10.28 -20.45
CA LEU A 52 -5.18 -10.91 -21.63
C LEU A 52 -6.08 -11.99 -22.28
N GLN A 53 -7.08 -12.49 -21.56
CA GLN A 53 -8.05 -13.45 -22.06
C GLN A 53 -9.26 -12.81 -22.77
N LEU A 54 -9.45 -11.49 -22.64
CA LEU A 54 -10.57 -10.78 -23.22
C LEU A 54 -10.49 -10.68 -24.75
N ASP A 55 -11.66 -10.69 -25.40
CA ASP A 55 -11.76 -10.78 -26.85
C ASP A 55 -11.14 -9.61 -27.61
N TYR A 56 -11.14 -8.40 -27.02
CA TYR A 56 -10.47 -7.26 -27.65
C TYR A 56 -8.96 -7.44 -27.74
N VAL A 57 -8.34 -8.16 -26.79
CA VAL A 57 -6.91 -8.48 -26.84
C VAL A 57 -6.64 -9.54 -27.88
N ARG A 58 -7.51 -10.55 -28.02
CA ARG A 58 -7.43 -11.55 -29.08
C ARG A 58 -7.53 -10.90 -30.47
N THR A 59 -8.47 -9.97 -30.63
CA THR A 59 -8.62 -9.20 -31.87
C THR A 59 -7.39 -8.36 -32.19
N ALA A 60 -6.78 -7.71 -31.18
CA ALA A 60 -5.55 -6.95 -31.39
C ALA A 60 -4.38 -7.85 -31.81
N ARG A 61 -4.30 -9.06 -31.26
CA ARG A 61 -3.30 -10.08 -31.65
C ARG A 61 -3.51 -10.57 -33.09
N ALA A 62 -4.77 -10.81 -33.49
CA ALA A 62 -5.12 -11.20 -34.87
C ALA A 62 -4.76 -10.13 -35.90
N LYS A 63 -4.80 -8.84 -35.51
CA LYS A 63 -4.36 -7.70 -36.33
C LYS A 63 -2.84 -7.51 -36.38
N GLY A 64 -2.05 -8.43 -35.83
CA GLY A 64 -0.58 -8.40 -35.89
C GLY A 64 0.08 -7.44 -34.90
N ALA A 65 -0.61 -7.01 -33.84
CA ALA A 65 0.00 -6.18 -32.80
C ALA A 65 1.10 -6.95 -32.06
N SER A 66 2.26 -6.32 -31.84
CA SER A 66 3.36 -6.93 -31.09
C SER A 66 2.95 -7.18 -29.62
N SER A 67 3.51 -8.23 -29.00
CA SER A 67 3.20 -8.61 -27.61
C SER A 67 3.46 -7.47 -26.63
N TRP A 68 4.49 -6.66 -26.82
CA TRP A 68 4.80 -5.49 -26.01
C TRP A 68 3.69 -4.42 -26.11
N ARG A 69 3.21 -4.13 -27.33
CA ARG A 69 2.12 -3.18 -27.55
C ARG A 69 0.79 -3.67 -26.96
N ILE A 70 0.53 -4.97 -27.04
CA ILE A 70 -0.64 -5.58 -26.38
C ILE A 70 -0.56 -5.38 -24.88
N LEU A 71 0.59 -5.68 -24.27
CA LEU A 71 0.78 -5.59 -22.82
C LEU A 71 0.63 -4.14 -22.32
N THR A 72 1.35 -3.20 -22.95
CA THR A 72 1.44 -1.81 -22.48
C THR A 72 0.24 -0.95 -22.83
N LYS A 73 -0.43 -1.19 -23.95
CA LYS A 73 -1.51 -0.32 -24.45
C LYS A 73 -2.90 -0.93 -24.27
N HIS A 74 -3.04 -2.23 -24.44
CA HIS A 74 -4.34 -2.90 -24.42
C HIS A 74 -4.61 -3.59 -23.08
N ALA A 75 -3.65 -4.32 -22.53
CA ALA A 75 -3.85 -5.07 -21.30
C ALA A 75 -3.65 -4.24 -20.02
N SER A 76 -2.73 -3.25 -20.02
CA SER A 76 -2.46 -2.44 -18.83
C SER A 76 -3.68 -1.65 -18.35
N ARG A 77 -4.45 -1.10 -19.26
CA ARG A 77 -5.63 -0.28 -18.90
C ARG A 77 -6.68 -1.07 -18.11
N GLY A 78 -6.95 -2.31 -18.50
CA GLY A 78 -7.88 -3.19 -17.76
C GLY A 78 -7.21 -3.86 -16.56
N GLY A 79 -5.97 -4.35 -16.73
CA GLY A 79 -5.26 -5.11 -15.72
C GLY A 79 -4.79 -4.30 -14.51
N LEU A 80 -4.66 -2.98 -14.62
CA LEU A 80 -4.30 -2.10 -13.51
C LEU A 80 -5.51 -1.59 -12.71
N LEU A 81 -6.73 -1.72 -13.21
CA LEU A 81 -7.93 -1.31 -12.49
C LEU A 81 -8.02 -1.90 -11.07
N PRO A 82 -7.84 -3.22 -10.85
CA PRO A 82 -7.88 -3.80 -9.52
C PRO A 82 -6.80 -3.23 -8.58
N VAL A 83 -5.63 -2.87 -9.14
CA VAL A 83 -4.53 -2.27 -8.36
C VAL A 83 -4.92 -0.87 -7.90
N ILE A 84 -5.49 -0.05 -8.78
CA ILE A 84 -5.93 1.32 -8.46
C ILE A 84 -7.01 1.27 -7.39
N THR A 85 -7.97 0.34 -7.50
CA THR A 85 -9.02 0.13 -6.50
C THR A 85 -8.44 -0.26 -5.13
N PHE A 86 -7.36 -1.03 -5.12
CA PHE A 86 -6.69 -1.45 -3.90
C PHE A 86 -5.86 -0.34 -3.24
N LEU A 87 -5.47 0.72 -3.97
CA LEU A 87 -4.64 1.80 -3.40
C LEU A 87 -5.28 2.48 -2.19
N GLY A 88 -6.60 2.70 -2.19
CA GLY A 88 -7.30 3.29 -1.04
C GLY A 88 -7.12 2.49 0.25
N PRO A 89 -7.59 1.23 0.27
CA PRO A 89 -7.35 0.32 1.39
C PRO A 89 -5.86 0.11 1.74
N ALA A 90 -4.97 0.13 0.74
CA ALA A 90 -3.53 -0.01 0.97
C ALA A 90 -2.96 1.19 1.73
N PHE A 91 -3.33 2.41 1.36
CA PHE A 91 -2.92 3.61 2.11
C PHE A 91 -3.48 3.63 3.53
N ALA A 92 -4.75 3.25 3.70
CA ALA A 92 -5.34 3.11 5.03
C ALA A 92 -4.58 2.07 5.87
N GLY A 93 -4.25 0.93 5.28
CA GLY A 93 -3.46 -0.12 5.91
C GLY A 93 -2.03 0.29 6.23
N LEU A 94 -1.37 1.06 5.36
CA LEU A 94 -0.04 1.61 5.61
C LEU A 94 -0.03 2.54 6.83
N ILE A 95 -1.01 3.43 6.93
CA ILE A 95 -1.14 4.36 8.05
C ILE A 95 -1.43 3.60 9.35
N SER A 96 -2.35 2.64 9.32
CA SER A 96 -2.68 1.80 10.47
C SER A 96 -1.53 0.85 10.84
N GLY A 97 -0.86 0.26 9.84
CA GLY A 97 0.29 -0.64 10.05
C GLY A 97 1.53 0.07 10.59
N SER A 98 1.66 1.36 10.36
CA SER A 98 2.78 2.15 10.87
C SER A 98 2.83 2.18 12.39
N PHE A 99 1.70 2.07 13.11
CA PHE A 99 1.65 2.03 14.58
C PHE A 99 2.52 0.93 15.18
N VAL A 100 2.42 -0.27 14.61
CA VAL A 100 3.19 -1.43 15.07
C VAL A 100 4.68 -1.23 14.76
N ILE A 101 4.97 -0.75 13.55
CA ILE A 101 6.34 -0.47 13.11
C ILE A 101 6.96 0.65 13.96
N GLU A 102 6.25 1.76 14.18
CA GLU A 102 6.70 2.86 15.04
C GLU A 102 7.01 2.40 16.47
N SER A 103 6.18 1.51 17.02
CA SER A 103 6.41 0.95 18.36
C SER A 103 7.60 0.00 18.40
N ILE A 104 7.80 -0.84 17.38
CA ILE A 104 8.89 -1.83 17.32
C ILE A 104 10.25 -1.15 17.09
N PHE A 105 10.29 -0.12 16.22
CA PHE A 105 11.53 0.58 15.87
C PHE A 105 11.79 1.84 16.74
N PHE A 106 10.93 2.11 17.73
CA PHE A 106 11.01 3.27 18.61
C PHE A 106 11.02 4.61 17.86
N ILE A 107 10.30 4.68 16.75
CA ILE A 107 10.16 5.90 15.96
C ILE A 107 9.25 6.88 16.72
N PRO A 108 9.62 8.16 16.85
CA PRO A 108 8.77 9.17 17.51
C PRO A 108 7.61 9.57 16.59
N GLY A 109 6.59 8.72 16.49
CA GLY A 109 5.40 8.93 15.67
C GLY A 109 4.11 8.91 16.51
N LEU A 110 2.99 9.31 15.89
CA LEU A 110 1.67 9.31 16.54
C LEU A 110 1.23 7.91 16.98
N GLY A 111 1.65 6.87 16.27
CA GLY A 111 1.34 5.48 16.63
C GLY A 111 1.94 5.07 17.98
N LYS A 112 3.15 5.51 18.28
CA LYS A 112 3.76 5.27 19.59
C LYS A 112 2.98 5.93 20.72
N PHE A 113 2.53 7.17 20.51
CA PHE A 113 1.69 7.87 21.51
C PHE A 113 0.36 7.17 21.70
N PHE A 114 -0.28 6.71 20.63
CA PHE A 114 -1.52 5.93 20.69
C PHE A 114 -1.34 4.65 21.51
N VAL A 115 -0.31 3.85 21.22
CA VAL A 115 -0.04 2.59 21.93
C VAL A 115 0.25 2.88 23.41
N THR A 116 1.06 3.88 23.72
CA THR A 116 1.38 4.26 25.10
C THR A 116 0.14 4.76 25.84
N ALA A 117 -0.69 5.57 25.22
CA ALA A 117 -1.94 6.06 25.81
C ALA A 117 -2.95 4.92 26.08
N ALA A 118 -3.00 3.91 25.20
CA ALA A 118 -3.84 2.74 25.40
C ALA A 118 -3.42 1.92 26.63
N PHE A 119 -2.11 1.73 26.83
CA PHE A 119 -1.58 1.05 28.01
C PHE A 119 -1.78 1.86 29.30
N ASN A 120 -1.64 3.18 29.23
CA ASN A 120 -1.83 4.08 30.37
C ASN A 120 -3.31 4.37 30.67
N ARG A 121 -4.26 3.84 29.87
CA ARG A 121 -5.70 4.09 29.99
C ARG A 121 -6.08 5.58 29.84
N ASP A 122 -5.30 6.32 29.04
CA ASP A 122 -5.58 7.72 28.73
C ASP A 122 -6.61 7.78 27.58
N TYR A 123 -7.89 7.75 27.95
CA TYR A 123 -9.00 7.72 26.99
C TYR A 123 -9.06 8.97 26.12
N THR A 124 -8.67 10.13 26.65
CA THR A 124 -8.69 11.38 25.89
C THR A 124 -7.73 11.35 24.72
N MET A 125 -6.50 10.90 24.97
CA MET A 125 -5.47 10.77 23.94
C MET A 125 -5.82 9.68 22.93
N VAL A 126 -6.36 8.55 23.38
CA VAL A 126 -6.83 7.46 22.52
C VAL A 126 -7.93 7.93 21.58
N LEU A 127 -8.97 8.60 22.11
CA LEU A 127 -10.06 9.13 21.28
C LEU A 127 -9.58 10.16 20.28
N GLY A 128 -8.73 11.09 20.69
CA GLY A 128 -8.17 12.12 19.79
C GLY A 128 -7.39 11.51 18.63
N THR A 129 -6.52 10.54 18.90
CA THR A 129 -5.75 9.85 17.86
C THR A 129 -6.62 9.04 16.93
N VAL A 130 -7.63 8.31 17.44
CA VAL A 130 -8.58 7.55 16.62
C VAL A 130 -9.36 8.46 15.69
N LEU A 131 -9.90 9.58 16.18
CA LEU A 131 -10.63 10.55 15.35
C LEU A 131 -9.75 11.14 14.26
N PHE A 132 -8.50 11.49 14.59
CA PHE A 132 -7.55 12.01 13.61
C PHE A 132 -7.28 11.00 12.49
N TYR A 133 -6.97 9.74 12.84
CA TYR A 133 -6.71 8.70 11.85
C TYR A 133 -7.95 8.32 11.05
N ALA A 134 -9.13 8.24 11.67
CA ALA A 134 -10.37 7.98 10.97
C ALA A 134 -10.64 9.06 9.91
N THR A 135 -10.48 10.31 10.26
CA THR A 135 -10.64 11.43 9.33
C THR A 135 -9.65 11.35 8.18
N LEU A 136 -8.39 11.07 8.48
CA LEU A 136 -7.33 10.97 7.48
C LEU A 136 -7.55 9.79 6.52
N ILE A 137 -7.99 8.63 7.02
CA ILE A 137 -8.32 7.45 6.21
C ILE A 137 -9.51 7.75 5.29
N ILE A 138 -10.57 8.40 5.80
CA ILE A 138 -11.74 8.77 4.99
C ILE A 138 -11.34 9.74 3.87
N LEU A 139 -10.52 10.74 4.16
CA LEU A 139 -10.03 11.69 3.15
C LEU A 139 -9.18 11.01 2.09
N LEU A 140 -8.28 10.10 2.47
CA LEU A 140 -7.45 9.36 1.51
C LEU A 140 -8.30 8.43 0.63
N ASN A 141 -9.26 7.71 1.20
CA ASN A 141 -10.17 6.87 0.43
C ASN A 141 -10.99 7.72 -0.55
N LEU A 142 -11.52 8.87 -0.11
CA LEU A 142 -12.23 9.79 -0.99
C LEU A 142 -11.35 10.29 -2.14
N MET A 143 -10.08 10.62 -1.87
CA MET A 143 -9.13 11.01 -2.93
C MET A 143 -8.93 9.88 -3.95
N VAL A 144 -8.76 8.64 -3.49
CA VAL A 144 -8.57 7.49 -4.38
C VAL A 144 -9.85 7.22 -5.19
N ASP A 145 -11.03 7.32 -4.60
CA ASP A 145 -12.31 7.15 -5.29
C ASP A 145 -12.50 8.21 -6.40
N LEU A 146 -12.12 9.46 -6.12
CA LEU A 146 -12.16 10.53 -7.12
C LEU A 146 -11.17 10.27 -8.26
N LEU A 147 -9.96 9.79 -7.95
CA LEU A 147 -8.98 9.40 -8.97
C LEU A 147 -9.48 8.24 -9.83
N GLN A 148 -10.12 7.24 -9.24
CA GLN A 148 -10.74 6.14 -9.97
C GLN A 148 -11.84 6.62 -10.90
N ALA A 149 -12.74 7.48 -10.41
CA ALA A 149 -13.83 8.05 -11.22
C ALA A 149 -13.30 8.87 -12.42
N TRP A 150 -12.11 9.45 -12.27
CA TRP A 150 -11.45 10.19 -13.36
C TRP A 150 -10.77 9.27 -14.38
N ILE A 151 -10.16 8.15 -13.92
CA ILE A 151 -9.44 7.19 -14.78
C ILE A 151 -10.42 6.26 -15.52
N ASP A 152 -11.52 5.85 -14.86
CA ASP A 152 -12.52 4.94 -15.43
C ASP A 152 -13.93 5.54 -15.44
N PRO A 153 -14.27 6.32 -16.51
CA PRO A 153 -15.62 6.89 -16.64
C PRO A 153 -16.71 5.84 -16.89
N LYS A 154 -16.36 4.58 -17.21
CA LYS A 154 -17.34 3.50 -17.45
C LYS A 154 -17.94 2.95 -16.16
N SER A 155 -17.23 2.97 -15.06
CA SER A 155 -17.76 2.54 -13.76
C SER A 155 -18.94 3.40 -13.28
N ARG A 156 -19.13 4.57 -13.87
CA ARG A 156 -20.21 5.52 -13.57
C ARG A 156 -21.58 5.11 -14.16
N GLN A 157 -21.62 4.17 -15.11
CA GLN A 157 -22.87 3.78 -15.80
C GLN A 157 -23.55 2.55 -15.22
N THR A 158 -22.99 1.90 -14.21
CA THR A 158 -23.54 0.67 -13.61
C THR A 158 -24.13 0.87 -12.20
N ARG A 159 -24.45 2.11 -11.85
CA ARG A 159 -25.26 2.39 -10.65
C ARG A 159 -26.59 2.97 -11.01
#